data_d3d161fb05de88e615c098bf3f87c331
#
_entry.id   d3d161fb05de88e615c098bf3f87c331
#
_cell.length_a   1.000
_cell.length_b   1.000
_cell.length_c   1.000
_cell.angle_alpha   90.00
_cell.angle_beta   90.00
_cell.angle_gamma   90.00
#
_symmetry.space_group_name_H-M   'P 1'
#
loop_
_entity.id
_entity.type
_entity.pdbx_description
1 polymer ?
#
loop_
_entity_poly.entity_id
_entity_poly.type
_entity_poly.pdbx_seq_one_letter_code
_entity_poly.pdbx_strand_id
1 'polypeptide(L)'
;MQKWQIELYSTPSWLLQTLLMVAAASAVILFLARETRFGREFAYILRLCLTPKSAVKVLLLITAMITLLLTEVRLNVLSTFMSKGLYDSMQDLNASAFWMFAAMNAGVVLVRAFNNVVNDFLDQGLAIKWSERLNEVLTTRWLADKNYYRLQMRRHAPDNIDQRIQQDAQDFIASTIEFVRGMVNSVVTSLEFAVVLWGLAGILTVFGFDIPHGIVWFVYMFVILATFIAMWIGNPLIRYNYENEKLNGDYRYSLIRVRDHAESVAFYSGEQHEHDQLADRFKAIIRNRWRIARQSVCLSGFNDMFTNGIKLFPIILQAPRLFAGQIKIGDIQQTVQAFARLQNALSFFRLFYNKFTAYRARLERLYGFLLSTEEQHSAQQPDITEVSDDLSLENVALFRHNGEILLSGINVNLKSGDSLLIRGPSGCGKTSLLRALAGLWPFGCSGKVSRPPHQDILFLPQRPYTAQGSLRDAICYPDIDKQHPELIEAMNTCRLGYLVDKLDKPDDWQHKLSPGELQRVAFVRALLSQPKVILLDEATAALDEPTEAMLYRVLKQKLPDSIIISIGHRSTLDQFHDGSTHVGNIDCN
;
A
#
# COMPACT_ATOMS: atom_id res chain seq x y z
N MET A 1 47.71 12.58 -26.59
CA MET A 1 46.62 11.63 -26.27
C MET A 1 45.38 12.00 -27.06
N GLN A 2 44.71 11.01 -27.65
CA GLN A 2 43.41 11.24 -28.29
C GLN A 2 42.33 11.54 -27.20
N LYS A 3 41.35 12.39 -27.52
CA LYS A 3 40.33 12.81 -26.53
C LYS A 3 39.66 11.65 -25.76
N TRP A 4 39.39 10.54 -26.45
CA TRP A 4 38.79 9.35 -25.81
C TRP A 4 39.70 8.68 -24.75
N GLN A 5 41.02 8.73 -24.93
CA GLN A 5 41.98 8.20 -23.95
C GLN A 5 41.94 9.04 -22.66
N ILE A 6 41.88 10.37 -22.81
CA ILE A 6 41.76 11.29 -21.66
C ILE A 6 40.50 10.99 -20.89
N GLU A 7 39.38 10.81 -21.59
CA GLU A 7 38.08 10.46 -20.96
C GLU A 7 38.11 9.10 -20.29
N LEU A 8 38.78 8.11 -20.87
CA LEU A 8 38.91 6.79 -20.26
C LEU A 8 39.75 6.83 -18.98
N TYR A 9 40.90 7.47 -19.01
CA TYR A 9 41.78 7.56 -17.84
C TYR A 9 41.24 8.45 -16.73
N SER A 10 40.42 9.45 -17.05
CA SER A 10 39.74 10.29 -16.04
C SER A 10 38.51 9.63 -15.40
N THR A 11 38.04 8.48 -15.91
CA THR A 11 36.83 7.84 -15.44
C THR A 11 36.84 7.54 -13.94
N PRO A 12 37.88 6.97 -13.30
CA PRO A 12 37.87 6.71 -11.86
C PRO A 12 37.76 7.97 -11.00
N SER A 13 38.52 9.03 -11.34
CA SER A 13 38.44 10.30 -10.61
C SER A 13 37.12 11.01 -10.81
N TRP A 14 36.56 10.95 -12.00
CA TRP A 14 35.23 11.46 -12.32
C TRP A 14 34.14 10.75 -11.52
N LEU A 15 34.18 9.41 -11.46
CA LEU A 15 33.21 8.63 -10.67
C LEU A 15 33.23 9.03 -9.19
N LEU A 16 34.41 9.16 -8.60
CA LEU A 16 34.54 9.57 -7.21
C LEU A 16 34.01 10.98 -6.95
N GLN A 17 34.40 11.94 -7.81
CA GLN A 17 33.94 13.33 -7.68
C GLN A 17 32.42 13.45 -7.87
N THR A 18 31.87 12.79 -8.88
CA THR A 18 30.43 12.82 -9.16
C THR A 18 29.64 12.13 -8.06
N LEU A 19 30.14 11.02 -7.52
CA LEU A 19 29.51 10.35 -6.38
C LEU A 19 29.45 11.27 -5.15
N LEU A 20 30.54 11.97 -4.84
CA LEU A 20 30.57 12.95 -3.75
C LEU A 20 29.61 14.12 -3.99
N MET A 21 29.56 14.64 -5.22
CA MET A 21 28.62 15.71 -5.58
C MET A 21 27.15 15.25 -5.47
N VAL A 22 26.83 14.05 -5.94
CA VAL A 22 25.48 13.48 -5.82
C VAL A 22 25.13 13.26 -4.34
N ALA A 23 26.05 12.75 -3.53
CA ALA A 23 25.82 12.58 -2.10
C ALA A 23 25.58 13.93 -1.39
N ALA A 24 26.38 14.96 -1.69
CA ALA A 24 26.20 16.30 -1.14
C ALA A 24 24.87 16.94 -1.59
N ALA A 25 24.53 16.84 -2.88
CA ALA A 25 23.26 17.34 -3.41
C ALA A 25 22.06 16.62 -2.78
N SER A 26 22.15 15.29 -2.62
CA SER A 26 21.12 14.49 -1.95
C SER A 26 20.92 14.89 -0.49
N ALA A 27 22.02 15.17 0.24
CA ALA A 27 21.95 15.66 1.62
C ALA A 27 21.25 17.02 1.71
N VAL A 28 21.57 17.95 0.81
CA VAL A 28 20.92 19.27 0.73
C VAL A 28 19.43 19.13 0.39
N ILE A 29 19.10 18.31 -0.61
CA ILE A 29 17.70 18.06 -1.00
C ILE A 29 16.90 17.46 0.17
N LEU A 30 17.45 16.47 0.87
CA LEU A 30 16.82 15.86 2.04
C LEU A 30 16.65 16.86 3.20
N PHE A 31 17.63 17.76 3.40
CA PHE A 31 17.54 18.82 4.40
C PHE A 31 16.40 19.81 4.06
N LEU A 32 16.35 20.30 2.81
CA LEU A 32 15.29 21.20 2.36
C LEU A 32 13.91 20.51 2.33
N ALA A 33 13.86 19.24 1.96
CA ALA A 33 12.63 18.47 1.94
C ALA A 33 12.01 18.33 3.32
N ARG A 34 12.78 18.30 4.40
CA ARG A 34 12.26 18.22 5.79
C ARG A 34 11.32 19.37 6.14
N GLU A 35 11.49 20.54 5.55
CA GLU A 35 10.63 21.70 5.74
C GLU A 35 9.29 21.56 4.99
N THR A 36 9.23 20.72 3.98
CA THR A 36 8.02 20.49 3.21
C THR A 36 7.13 19.43 3.85
N ARG A 37 5.81 19.54 3.65
CA ARG A 37 4.86 18.51 4.08
C ARG A 37 5.21 17.15 3.48
N PHE A 38 5.48 17.11 2.18
CA PHE A 38 5.89 15.89 1.47
C PHE A 38 7.13 15.22 2.09
N GLY A 39 8.18 15.98 2.36
CA GLY A 39 9.41 15.42 2.92
C GLY A 39 9.25 14.93 4.36
N ARG A 40 8.40 15.56 5.17
CA ARG A 40 8.09 15.07 6.53
C ARG A 40 7.34 13.74 6.49
N GLU A 41 6.33 13.62 5.63
CA GLU A 41 5.55 12.39 5.44
C GLU A 41 6.45 11.25 4.93
N PHE A 42 7.29 11.53 3.95
CA PHE A 42 8.27 10.57 3.41
C PHE A 42 9.29 10.12 4.46
N ALA A 43 9.90 11.09 5.18
CA ALA A 43 10.88 10.80 6.21
C ALA A 43 10.29 9.98 7.37
N TYR A 44 9.02 10.18 7.70
CA TYR A 44 8.32 9.41 8.71
C TYR A 44 8.23 7.92 8.30
N ILE A 45 7.73 7.62 7.10
CA ILE A 45 7.64 6.23 6.61
C ILE A 45 9.04 5.59 6.52
N LEU A 46 10.01 6.33 6.00
CA LEU A 46 11.38 5.84 5.87
C LEU A 46 12.00 5.47 7.24
N ARG A 47 11.79 6.32 8.26
CA ARG A 47 12.30 6.05 9.63
C ARG A 47 11.70 4.79 10.24
N LEU A 48 10.44 4.49 9.98
CA LEU A 48 9.81 3.27 10.47
C LEU A 48 10.39 2.00 9.85
N CYS A 49 10.84 2.10 8.59
CA CYS A 49 11.45 0.97 7.88
C CYS A 49 12.95 0.78 8.22
N LEU A 50 13.65 1.85 8.63
CA LEU A 50 15.10 1.81 8.88
C LEU A 50 15.40 1.56 10.36
N THR A 51 15.95 0.39 10.66
CA THR A 51 16.59 0.13 11.95
C THR A 51 18.08 0.50 11.88
N PRO A 52 18.75 0.87 13.00
CA PRO A 52 20.17 1.24 12.96
C PRO A 52 21.07 0.17 12.32
N LYS A 53 20.77 -1.12 12.56
CA LYS A 53 21.53 -2.24 11.99
C LYS A 53 21.29 -2.44 10.49
N SER A 54 20.09 -2.14 9.99
CA SER A 54 19.75 -2.25 8.57
C SER A 54 20.17 -1.01 7.77
N ALA A 55 20.21 0.17 8.40
CA ALA A 55 20.55 1.43 7.74
C ALA A 55 21.90 1.41 7.04
N VAL A 56 22.95 0.83 7.67
CA VAL A 56 24.28 0.72 7.06
C VAL A 56 24.25 -0.16 5.80
N LYS A 57 23.56 -1.31 5.86
CA LYS A 57 23.43 -2.22 4.71
C LYS A 57 22.68 -1.57 3.56
N VAL A 58 21.59 -0.87 3.88
CA VAL A 58 20.78 -0.13 2.88
C VAL A 58 21.60 1.02 2.28
N LEU A 59 22.36 1.76 3.08
CA LEU A 59 23.22 2.83 2.58
C LEU A 59 24.30 2.29 1.64
N LEU A 60 24.97 1.19 1.99
CA LEU A 60 25.96 0.54 1.11
C LEU A 60 25.31 0.09 -0.21
N LEU A 61 24.11 -0.48 -0.16
CA LEU A 61 23.38 -0.91 -1.34
C LEU A 61 23.02 0.29 -2.24
N ILE A 62 22.49 1.37 -1.68
CA ILE A 62 22.16 2.60 -2.42
C ILE A 62 23.43 3.21 -3.03
N THR A 63 24.54 3.24 -2.28
CA THR A 63 25.82 3.73 -2.81
C THR A 63 26.31 2.89 -3.99
N ALA A 64 26.20 1.56 -3.90
CA ALA A 64 26.56 0.66 -5.00
C ALA A 64 25.67 0.92 -6.23
N MET A 65 24.35 1.04 -6.05
CA MET A 65 23.41 1.35 -7.14
C MET A 65 23.70 2.69 -7.80
N ILE A 66 23.97 3.74 -7.02
CA ILE A 66 24.35 5.05 -7.56
C ILE A 66 25.67 4.94 -8.33
N THR A 67 26.66 4.21 -7.83
CA THR A 67 27.93 4.01 -8.52
C THR A 67 27.75 3.31 -9.88
N LEU A 68 26.91 2.27 -9.93
CA LEU A 68 26.58 1.57 -11.18
C LEU A 68 25.82 2.50 -12.16
N LEU A 69 24.91 3.32 -11.67
CA LEU A 69 24.22 4.32 -12.46
C LEU A 69 25.17 5.35 -13.06
N LEU A 70 26.10 5.88 -12.26
CA LEU A 70 27.12 6.81 -12.73
C LEU A 70 28.06 6.15 -13.75
N THR A 71 28.40 4.88 -13.54
CA THR A 71 29.16 4.07 -14.49
C THR A 71 28.42 3.95 -15.83
N GLU A 72 27.10 3.73 -15.81
CA GLU A 72 26.28 3.71 -17.02
C GLU A 72 26.35 5.05 -17.79
N VAL A 73 26.21 6.18 -17.08
CA VAL A 73 26.33 7.52 -17.70
C VAL A 73 27.70 7.68 -18.34
N ARG A 74 28.79 7.29 -17.66
CA ARG A 74 30.16 7.41 -18.19
C ARG A 74 30.37 6.50 -19.39
N LEU A 75 29.88 5.27 -19.36
CA LEU A 75 29.94 4.36 -20.52
C LEU A 75 29.16 4.91 -21.71
N ASN A 76 28.06 5.61 -21.50
CA ASN A 76 27.31 6.28 -22.54
C ASN A 76 28.15 7.42 -23.18
N VAL A 77 28.87 8.20 -22.37
CA VAL A 77 29.79 9.24 -22.89
C VAL A 77 30.91 8.60 -23.72
N LEU A 78 31.59 7.58 -23.18
CA LEU A 78 32.65 6.85 -23.90
C LEU A 78 32.18 6.27 -25.23
N SER A 79 30.96 5.70 -25.26
CA SER A 79 30.35 5.16 -26.48
C SER A 79 30.20 6.21 -27.57
N THR A 80 29.94 7.49 -27.24
CA THR A 80 29.88 8.56 -28.26
C THR A 80 31.22 8.84 -28.88
N PHE A 81 32.31 8.80 -28.09
CA PHE A 81 33.66 8.95 -28.60
C PHE A 81 34.11 7.77 -29.49
N MET A 82 33.73 6.52 -29.09
CA MET A 82 34.03 5.34 -29.92
C MET A 82 33.25 5.39 -31.22
N SER A 83 31.98 5.77 -31.19
CA SER A 83 31.18 5.98 -32.40
C SER A 83 31.78 7.05 -33.30
N LYS A 84 32.21 8.18 -32.72
CA LYS A 84 32.93 9.20 -33.52
C LYS A 84 34.15 8.63 -34.25
N GLY A 85 35.02 7.92 -33.50
CA GLY A 85 36.22 7.32 -34.08
C GLY A 85 35.92 6.31 -35.20
N LEU A 86 34.84 5.56 -35.07
CA LEU A 86 34.36 4.60 -36.05
C LEU A 86 33.94 5.31 -37.37
N TYR A 87 33.14 6.38 -37.29
CA TYR A 87 32.71 7.15 -38.47
C TYR A 87 33.84 7.95 -39.09
N ASP A 88 34.76 8.51 -38.29
CA ASP A 88 35.95 9.23 -38.80
C ASP A 88 36.88 8.26 -39.57
N SER A 89 37.08 7.02 -39.05
CA SER A 89 37.90 6.01 -39.74
C SER A 89 37.26 5.49 -41.02
N MET A 90 35.94 5.46 -41.13
CA MET A 90 35.24 5.20 -42.40
C MET A 90 35.44 6.30 -43.41
N GLN A 91 35.36 7.56 -43.01
CA GLN A 91 35.62 8.73 -43.87
C GLN A 91 37.06 8.77 -44.34
N ASP A 92 38.02 8.42 -43.48
CA ASP A 92 39.45 8.38 -43.78
C ASP A 92 39.89 7.08 -44.49
N LEU A 93 38.95 6.15 -44.79
CA LEU A 93 39.17 4.84 -45.43
C LEU A 93 40.24 4.00 -44.70
N ASN A 94 40.36 4.16 -43.38
CA ASN A 94 41.33 3.47 -42.53
C ASN A 94 40.72 2.23 -41.88
N ALA A 95 40.89 1.06 -42.52
CA ALA A 95 40.32 -0.21 -42.08
C ALA A 95 40.83 -0.65 -40.69
N SER A 96 42.10 -0.45 -40.36
CA SER A 96 42.66 -0.87 -39.07
C SER A 96 42.08 -0.06 -37.91
N ALA A 97 41.94 1.25 -38.07
CA ALA A 97 41.31 2.12 -37.08
C ALA A 97 39.80 1.79 -36.93
N PHE A 98 39.10 1.47 -38.03
CA PHE A 98 37.71 1.06 -38.01
C PHE A 98 37.49 -0.17 -37.14
N TRP A 99 38.24 -1.26 -37.37
CA TRP A 99 38.06 -2.49 -36.58
C TRP A 99 38.45 -2.30 -35.11
N MET A 100 39.45 -1.46 -34.83
CA MET A 100 39.82 -1.10 -33.46
C MET A 100 38.65 -0.41 -32.74
N PHE A 101 38.06 0.65 -33.31
CA PHE A 101 36.93 1.35 -32.71
C PHE A 101 35.67 0.52 -32.65
N ALA A 102 35.44 -0.37 -33.62
CA ALA A 102 34.33 -1.33 -33.60
C ALA A 102 34.44 -2.29 -32.42
N ALA A 103 35.64 -2.87 -32.22
CA ALA A 103 35.89 -3.77 -31.09
C ALA A 103 35.76 -3.06 -29.73
N MET A 104 36.30 -1.82 -29.63
CA MET A 104 36.15 -1.01 -28.41
C MET A 104 34.69 -0.67 -28.11
N ASN A 105 33.92 -0.28 -29.12
CA ASN A 105 32.48 0.00 -28.93
C ASN A 105 31.70 -1.26 -28.52
N ALA A 106 32.00 -2.41 -29.13
CA ALA A 106 31.43 -3.69 -28.72
C ALA A 106 31.76 -4.02 -27.26
N GLY A 107 33.01 -3.80 -26.83
CA GLY A 107 33.42 -3.96 -25.44
C GLY A 107 32.63 -3.05 -24.49
N VAL A 108 32.47 -1.77 -24.82
CA VAL A 108 31.66 -0.82 -24.04
C VAL A 108 30.19 -1.28 -23.96
N VAL A 109 29.62 -1.79 -25.06
CA VAL A 109 28.24 -2.32 -25.08
C VAL A 109 28.09 -3.52 -24.14
N LEU A 110 29.05 -4.46 -24.15
CA LEU A 110 29.02 -5.63 -23.27
C LEU A 110 29.14 -5.24 -21.79
N VAL A 111 30.08 -4.35 -21.46
CA VAL A 111 30.25 -3.84 -20.08
C VAL A 111 28.98 -3.12 -19.62
N ARG A 112 28.36 -2.32 -20.49
CA ARG A 112 27.10 -1.63 -20.17
C ARG A 112 25.93 -2.61 -19.96
N ALA A 113 25.83 -3.63 -20.81
CA ALA A 113 24.79 -4.66 -20.65
C ALA A 113 24.93 -5.39 -19.30
N PHE A 114 26.17 -5.78 -18.94
CA PHE A 114 26.44 -6.40 -17.65
C PHE A 114 26.11 -5.44 -16.48
N ASN A 115 26.56 -4.18 -16.56
CA ASN A 115 26.26 -3.15 -15.57
C ASN A 115 24.75 -2.97 -15.34
N ASN A 116 23.96 -2.95 -16.42
CA ASN A 116 22.50 -2.81 -16.33
C ASN A 116 21.86 -4.02 -15.66
N VAL A 117 22.27 -5.25 -16.02
CA VAL A 117 21.74 -6.48 -15.37
C VAL A 117 22.03 -6.47 -13.87
N VAL A 118 23.26 -6.11 -13.47
CA VAL A 118 23.61 -6.03 -12.04
C VAL A 118 22.78 -4.95 -11.33
N ASN A 119 22.62 -3.79 -11.96
CA ASN A 119 21.85 -2.68 -11.39
C ASN A 119 20.36 -3.05 -11.23
N ASP A 120 19.76 -3.67 -12.24
CA ASP A 120 18.37 -4.12 -12.18
C ASP A 120 18.16 -5.21 -11.11
N PHE A 121 19.15 -6.10 -10.91
CA PHE A 121 19.12 -7.07 -9.82
C PHE A 121 19.16 -6.41 -8.43
N LEU A 122 20.02 -5.39 -8.26
CA LEU A 122 20.09 -4.65 -6.99
C LEU A 122 18.83 -3.82 -6.73
N ASP A 123 18.24 -3.21 -7.77
CA ASP A 123 16.96 -2.48 -7.69
C ASP A 123 15.84 -3.39 -7.17
N GLN A 124 15.71 -4.58 -7.78
CA GLN A 124 14.71 -5.58 -7.35
C GLN A 124 14.98 -6.09 -5.94
N GLY A 125 16.25 -6.37 -5.61
CA GLY A 125 16.65 -6.80 -4.26
C GLY A 125 16.32 -5.76 -3.19
N LEU A 126 16.54 -4.48 -3.47
CA LEU A 126 16.16 -3.38 -2.57
C LEU A 126 14.63 -3.30 -2.43
N ALA A 127 13.90 -3.38 -3.55
CA ALA A 127 12.43 -3.34 -3.55
C ALA A 127 11.83 -4.45 -2.70
N ILE A 128 12.32 -5.70 -2.85
CA ILE A 128 11.85 -6.87 -2.10
C ILE A 128 12.08 -6.68 -0.59
N LYS A 129 13.31 -6.33 -0.18
CA LYS A 129 13.63 -6.15 1.24
C LYS A 129 12.88 -5.00 1.88
N TRP A 130 12.69 -3.91 1.13
CA TRP A 130 11.91 -2.77 1.63
C TRP A 130 10.43 -3.11 1.74
N SER A 131 9.88 -3.87 0.76
CA SER A 131 8.50 -4.35 0.79
C SER A 131 8.24 -5.27 1.99
N GLU A 132 9.14 -6.22 2.26
CA GLU A 132 9.09 -7.09 3.42
C GLU A 132 8.99 -6.26 4.72
N ARG A 133 9.90 -5.31 4.88
CA ARG A 133 9.95 -4.49 6.10
C ARG A 133 8.76 -3.54 6.24
N LEU A 134 8.33 -2.90 5.15
CA LEU A 134 7.18 -2.00 5.19
C LEU A 134 5.90 -2.78 5.50
N ASN A 135 5.71 -3.95 4.89
CA ASN A 135 4.57 -4.82 5.18
C ASN A 135 4.55 -5.26 6.65
N GLU A 136 5.69 -5.66 7.21
CA GLU A 136 5.81 -5.99 8.64
C GLU A 136 5.38 -4.82 9.53
N VAL A 137 5.84 -3.60 9.23
CA VAL A 137 5.47 -2.39 9.99
C VAL A 137 3.97 -2.11 9.89
N LEU A 138 3.41 -2.15 8.68
CA LEU A 138 1.99 -1.85 8.44
C LEU A 138 1.08 -2.87 9.12
N THR A 139 1.36 -4.18 8.97
CA THR A 139 0.56 -5.25 9.55
C THR A 139 0.66 -5.28 11.08
N THR A 140 1.87 -5.11 11.63
CA THR A 140 2.07 -5.05 13.08
C THR A 140 1.28 -3.90 13.69
N ARG A 141 1.35 -2.69 13.12
CA ARG A 141 0.61 -1.53 13.64
C ARG A 141 -0.90 -1.66 13.46
N TRP A 142 -1.34 -2.25 12.36
CA TRP A 142 -2.75 -2.49 12.11
C TRP A 142 -3.36 -3.45 13.13
N LEU A 143 -2.64 -4.53 13.46
CA LEU A 143 -3.10 -5.54 14.42
C LEU A 143 -2.87 -5.13 15.88
N ALA A 144 -1.89 -4.27 16.18
CA ALA A 144 -1.59 -3.79 17.53
C ALA A 144 -2.83 -3.12 18.15
N ASP A 145 -3.01 -3.30 19.45
CA ASP A 145 -4.05 -2.64 20.26
C ASP A 145 -5.46 -2.68 19.64
N LYS A 146 -5.74 -3.71 18.83
CA LYS A 146 -7.01 -3.89 18.12
C LYS A 146 -7.35 -2.73 17.17
N ASN A 147 -6.33 -2.09 16.59
CA ASN A 147 -6.52 -0.95 15.67
C ASN A 147 -7.39 -1.32 14.46
N TYR A 148 -7.29 -2.56 13.95
CA TYR A 148 -8.13 -3.06 12.86
C TYR A 148 -9.63 -2.93 13.18
N TYR A 149 -10.03 -3.15 14.43
CA TYR A 149 -11.41 -3.01 14.87
C TYR A 149 -11.77 -1.55 15.14
N ARG A 150 -10.91 -0.83 15.87
CA ARG A 150 -11.11 0.58 16.22
C ARG A 150 -11.27 1.48 15.00
N LEU A 151 -10.46 1.24 13.96
CA LEU A 151 -10.53 1.99 12.71
C LEU A 151 -11.86 1.80 11.97
N GLN A 152 -12.44 0.58 11.98
CA GLN A 152 -13.74 0.33 11.34
C GLN A 152 -14.91 1.09 12.00
N MET A 153 -14.79 1.38 13.29
CA MET A 153 -15.84 2.07 14.05
C MET A 153 -15.76 3.61 13.92
N ARG A 154 -14.68 4.16 13.33
CA ARG A 154 -14.52 5.62 13.14
C ARG A 154 -15.41 6.12 12.01
N ARG A 155 -15.97 7.33 12.18
CA ARG A 155 -16.78 8.02 11.15
C ARG A 155 -15.98 8.30 9.86
N HIS A 156 -14.68 8.55 9.99
CA HIS A 156 -13.74 8.77 8.88
C HIS A 156 -12.65 7.69 8.90
N ALA A 157 -13.09 6.43 8.83
CA ALA A 157 -12.16 5.31 8.70
C ALA A 157 -11.36 5.44 7.39
N PRO A 158 -10.07 5.08 7.40
CA PRO A 158 -9.33 4.92 6.15
C PRO A 158 -10.03 3.88 5.27
N ASP A 159 -10.32 4.25 4.03
CA ASP A 159 -10.89 3.34 3.03
C ASP A 159 -9.86 2.29 2.58
N ASN A 160 -10.33 1.11 2.19
CA ASN A 160 -9.54 0.05 1.54
C ASN A 160 -8.17 -0.20 2.20
N ILE A 161 -8.15 -0.53 3.50
CA ILE A 161 -6.92 -0.77 4.28
C ILE A 161 -6.10 -1.92 3.66
N ASP A 162 -6.76 -2.96 3.17
CA ASP A 162 -6.18 -4.08 2.44
C ASP A 162 -5.37 -3.62 1.22
N GLN A 163 -5.94 -2.73 0.40
CA GLN A 163 -5.27 -2.14 -0.75
C GLN A 163 -4.07 -1.27 -0.33
N ARG A 164 -4.17 -0.54 0.80
CA ARG A 164 -3.06 0.29 1.30
C ARG A 164 -1.88 -0.57 1.73
N ILE A 165 -2.13 -1.67 2.44
CA ILE A 165 -1.08 -2.58 2.93
C ILE A 165 -0.45 -3.34 1.76
N GLN A 166 -1.25 -3.86 0.83
CA GLN A 166 -0.76 -4.69 -0.26
C GLN A 166 -0.24 -3.86 -1.44
N GLN A 167 -1.11 -3.08 -2.08
CA GLN A 167 -0.80 -2.45 -3.37
C GLN A 167 -0.10 -1.10 -3.22
N ASP A 168 -0.65 -0.19 -2.39
CA ASP A 168 -0.08 1.15 -2.24
C ASP A 168 1.35 1.10 -1.68
N ALA A 169 1.64 0.17 -0.75
CA ALA A 169 2.98 -0.02 -0.20
C ALA A 169 3.99 -0.48 -1.27
N GLN A 170 3.62 -1.45 -2.11
CA GLN A 170 4.49 -1.93 -3.19
C GLN A 170 4.71 -0.86 -4.26
N ASP A 171 3.64 -0.21 -4.70
CA ASP A 171 3.71 0.87 -5.69
C ASP A 171 4.50 2.09 -5.18
N PHE A 172 4.39 2.41 -3.88
CA PHE A 172 5.18 3.46 -3.24
C PHE A 172 6.68 3.16 -3.33
N ILE A 173 7.09 1.95 -2.98
CA ILE A 173 8.49 1.52 -3.00
C ILE A 173 9.03 1.53 -4.44
N ALA A 174 8.33 0.88 -5.37
CA ALA A 174 8.74 0.82 -6.78
C ALA A 174 8.88 2.21 -7.37
N SER A 175 7.89 3.08 -7.14
CA SER A 175 7.92 4.47 -7.60
C SER A 175 9.05 5.28 -6.95
N THR A 176 9.36 5.06 -5.65
CA THR A 176 10.45 5.75 -4.97
C THR A 176 11.80 5.42 -5.60
N ILE A 177 12.07 4.14 -5.84
CA ILE A 177 13.32 3.69 -6.48
C ILE A 177 13.41 4.27 -7.89
N GLU A 178 12.34 4.17 -8.69
CA GLU A 178 12.27 4.74 -10.03
C GLU A 178 12.51 6.25 -10.05
N PHE A 179 11.92 7.00 -9.10
CA PHE A 179 12.10 8.45 -8.98
C PHE A 179 13.53 8.83 -8.64
N VAL A 180 14.10 8.24 -7.61
CA VAL A 180 15.45 8.55 -7.15
C VAL A 180 16.46 8.23 -8.25
N ARG A 181 16.36 7.04 -8.85
CA ARG A 181 17.22 6.62 -9.96
C ARG A 181 17.08 7.55 -11.17
N GLY A 182 15.84 7.80 -11.59
CA GLY A 182 15.54 8.65 -12.74
C GLY A 182 16.01 10.09 -12.55
N MET A 183 15.82 10.66 -11.36
CA MET A 183 16.27 12.02 -11.04
C MET A 183 17.80 12.14 -11.08
N VAL A 184 18.53 11.23 -10.42
CA VAL A 184 20.00 11.22 -10.42
C VAL A 184 20.52 11.03 -11.84
N ASN A 185 19.99 10.03 -12.58
CA ASN A 185 20.36 9.79 -13.97
C ASN A 185 20.13 11.02 -14.85
N SER A 186 18.97 11.67 -14.74
CA SER A 186 18.63 12.82 -15.57
C SER A 186 19.50 14.03 -15.29
N VAL A 187 19.78 14.33 -14.04
CA VAL A 187 20.64 15.45 -13.66
C VAL A 187 22.07 15.21 -14.14
N VAL A 188 22.67 14.06 -13.82
CA VAL A 188 24.06 13.76 -14.18
C VAL A 188 24.22 13.64 -15.70
N THR A 189 23.31 12.94 -16.39
CA THR A 189 23.32 12.83 -17.86
C THR A 189 23.16 14.20 -18.51
N SER A 190 22.30 15.07 -18.00
CA SER A 190 22.11 16.42 -18.53
C SER A 190 23.37 17.25 -18.41
N LEU A 191 24.05 17.23 -17.28
CA LEU A 191 25.31 17.96 -17.07
C LEU A 191 26.44 17.43 -17.98
N GLU A 192 26.64 16.12 -18.00
CA GLU A 192 27.70 15.49 -18.79
C GLU A 192 27.53 15.75 -20.29
N PHE A 193 26.32 15.50 -20.81
CA PHE A 193 26.10 15.72 -22.25
C PHE A 193 25.98 17.19 -22.64
N ALA A 194 25.65 18.09 -21.71
CA ALA A 194 25.82 19.53 -21.94
C ALA A 194 27.30 19.90 -22.12
N VAL A 195 28.21 19.36 -21.30
CA VAL A 195 29.67 19.57 -21.43
C VAL A 195 30.19 18.99 -22.74
N VAL A 196 29.77 17.75 -23.10
CA VAL A 196 30.15 17.14 -24.39
C VAL A 196 29.69 18.00 -25.58
N LEU A 197 28.41 18.44 -25.55
CA LEU A 197 27.88 19.31 -26.60
C LEU A 197 28.57 20.69 -26.65
N TRP A 198 28.90 21.24 -25.48
CA TRP A 198 29.64 22.51 -25.41
C TRP A 198 30.98 22.42 -26.12
N GLY A 199 31.70 21.31 -25.98
CA GLY A 199 32.97 21.05 -26.67
C GLY A 199 32.85 20.77 -28.17
N LEU A 200 31.67 20.37 -28.67
CA LEU A 200 31.36 20.08 -30.07
C LEU A 200 30.66 21.25 -30.77
N ALA A 201 29.98 22.09 -30.01
CA ALA A 201 29.23 23.22 -30.51
C ALA A 201 30.20 24.31 -30.98
N GLY A 202 30.12 24.64 -32.24
CA GLY A 202 30.75 25.85 -32.77
C GLY A 202 29.84 27.07 -32.66
N ILE A 203 30.20 28.14 -33.34
CA ILE A 203 29.36 29.32 -33.50
C ILE A 203 28.18 28.93 -34.38
N LEU A 204 26.96 29.17 -33.89
CA LEU A 204 25.73 28.99 -34.62
C LEU A 204 25.29 30.33 -35.19
N THR A 205 25.34 30.50 -36.51
CA THR A 205 24.83 31.71 -37.16
C THR A 205 23.36 31.50 -37.52
N VAL A 206 22.47 32.24 -36.88
CA VAL A 206 21.02 32.21 -37.13
C VAL A 206 20.56 33.62 -37.47
N PHE A 207 19.98 33.82 -38.65
CA PHE A 207 19.53 35.14 -39.14
C PHE A 207 20.58 36.25 -39.06
N GLY A 208 21.87 35.92 -39.25
CA GLY A 208 22.96 36.87 -39.17
C GLY A 208 23.52 37.18 -37.78
N PHE A 209 23.00 36.51 -36.74
CA PHE A 209 23.54 36.59 -35.37
C PHE A 209 24.40 35.36 -35.06
N ASP A 210 25.60 35.61 -34.57
CA ASP A 210 26.54 34.57 -34.16
C ASP A 210 26.36 34.26 -32.69
N ILE A 211 25.78 33.07 -32.42
CA ILE A 211 25.53 32.59 -31.06
C ILE A 211 26.60 31.54 -30.72
N PRO A 212 27.55 31.84 -29.82
CA PRO A 212 28.53 30.86 -29.38
C PRO A 212 27.82 29.72 -28.63
N HIS A 213 28.18 28.48 -28.97
CA HIS A 213 27.57 27.27 -28.41
C HIS A 213 26.02 27.18 -28.57
N GLY A 214 25.47 27.78 -29.61
CA GLY A 214 24.03 27.95 -29.83
C GLY A 214 23.23 26.64 -29.80
N ILE A 215 23.84 25.51 -30.18
CA ILE A 215 23.19 24.18 -30.15
C ILE A 215 22.76 23.82 -28.73
N VAL A 216 23.58 24.10 -27.71
CA VAL A 216 23.26 23.77 -26.30
C VAL A 216 22.07 24.60 -25.82
N TRP A 217 22.11 25.91 -26.04
CA TRP A 217 21.01 26.82 -25.67
C TRP A 217 19.71 26.46 -26.37
N PHE A 218 19.82 26.07 -27.65
CA PHE A 218 18.68 25.63 -28.43
C PHE A 218 18.00 24.38 -27.81
N VAL A 219 18.78 23.36 -27.39
CA VAL A 219 18.20 22.16 -26.73
C VAL A 219 17.42 22.54 -25.48
N TYR A 220 18.02 23.34 -24.60
CA TYR A 220 17.36 23.75 -23.36
C TYR A 220 16.05 24.51 -23.62
N MET A 221 16.11 25.54 -24.47
CA MET A 221 14.95 26.34 -24.84
C MET A 221 13.84 25.48 -25.44
N PHE A 222 14.23 24.62 -26.39
CA PHE A 222 13.28 23.80 -27.12
C PHE A 222 12.62 22.73 -26.22
N VAL A 223 13.38 22.08 -25.34
CA VAL A 223 12.81 21.09 -24.38
C VAL A 223 11.91 21.79 -23.37
N ILE A 224 12.28 22.98 -22.89
CA ILE A 224 11.41 23.74 -21.97
C ILE A 224 10.08 24.08 -22.66
N LEU A 225 10.12 24.62 -23.88
CA LEU A 225 8.92 24.93 -24.66
C LEU A 225 8.06 23.70 -24.90
N ALA A 226 8.67 22.58 -25.30
CA ALA A 226 7.94 21.33 -25.49
C ALA A 226 7.35 20.78 -24.20
N THR A 227 8.02 21.00 -23.07
CA THR A 227 7.48 20.60 -21.77
C THR A 227 6.21 21.37 -21.44
N PHE A 228 6.21 22.69 -21.65
CA PHE A 228 5.00 23.50 -21.46
C PHE A 228 3.85 23.06 -22.37
N ILE A 229 4.12 22.82 -23.66
CA ILE A 229 3.09 22.37 -24.62
C ILE A 229 2.57 20.97 -24.21
N ALA A 230 3.46 20.03 -23.85
CA ALA A 230 3.05 18.70 -23.43
C ALA A 230 2.24 18.71 -22.12
N MET A 231 2.59 19.58 -21.17
CA MET A 231 1.80 19.78 -19.94
C MET A 231 0.41 20.35 -20.26
N TRP A 232 0.34 21.31 -21.16
CA TRP A 232 -0.95 21.89 -21.58
C TRP A 232 -1.84 20.83 -22.26
N ILE A 233 -1.29 20.03 -23.17
CA ILE A 233 -2.00 18.92 -23.83
C ILE A 233 -2.35 17.82 -22.80
N GLY A 234 -1.45 17.48 -21.88
CA GLY A 234 -1.61 16.37 -20.94
C GLY A 234 -2.51 16.66 -19.73
N ASN A 235 -2.74 17.92 -19.41
CA ASN A 235 -3.51 18.31 -18.21
C ASN A 235 -4.90 17.65 -18.10
N PRO A 236 -5.73 17.55 -19.14
CA PRO A 236 -7.02 16.87 -19.06
C PRO A 236 -6.93 15.37 -18.72
N LEU A 237 -5.82 14.71 -19.06
CA LEU A 237 -5.61 13.29 -18.75
C LEU A 237 -5.64 12.99 -17.26
N ILE A 238 -5.14 13.90 -16.42
CA ILE A 238 -5.15 13.75 -14.96
C ILE A 238 -6.58 13.58 -14.47
N ARG A 239 -7.48 14.47 -14.93
CA ARG A 239 -8.89 14.42 -14.57
C ARG A 239 -9.59 13.17 -15.09
N TYR A 240 -9.33 12.79 -16.35
CA TYR A 240 -9.96 11.61 -16.95
C TYR A 240 -9.48 10.31 -16.30
N ASN A 241 -8.21 10.22 -15.91
CA ASN A 241 -7.69 9.08 -15.18
C ASN A 241 -8.30 8.96 -13.78
N TYR A 242 -8.42 10.08 -13.05
CA TYR A 242 -9.11 10.09 -11.76
C TYR A 242 -10.58 9.64 -11.90
N GLU A 243 -11.30 10.14 -12.90
CA GLU A 243 -12.68 9.73 -13.19
C GLU A 243 -12.75 8.23 -13.56
N ASN A 244 -11.76 7.71 -14.28
CA ASN A 244 -11.66 6.29 -14.63
C ASN A 244 -11.52 5.39 -13.40
N GLU A 245 -10.67 5.76 -12.44
CA GLU A 245 -10.52 5.02 -11.18
C GLU A 245 -11.81 5.01 -10.37
N LYS A 246 -12.49 6.16 -10.27
CA LYS A 246 -13.79 6.26 -9.60
C LYS A 246 -14.83 5.35 -10.25
N LEU A 247 -15.00 5.44 -11.58
CA LEU A 247 -15.96 4.62 -12.33
C LEU A 247 -15.67 3.11 -12.21
N ASN A 248 -14.38 2.71 -12.24
CA ASN A 248 -13.98 1.33 -12.03
C ASN A 248 -14.29 0.85 -10.60
N GLY A 249 -14.10 1.71 -9.60
CA GLY A 249 -14.47 1.44 -8.21
C GLY A 249 -15.97 1.21 -8.06
N ASP A 250 -16.79 2.10 -8.61
CA ASP A 250 -18.25 2.01 -8.56
C ASP A 250 -18.78 0.74 -9.27
N TYR A 251 -18.17 0.37 -10.40
CA TYR A 251 -18.51 -0.84 -11.13
C TYR A 251 -18.14 -2.11 -10.34
N ARG A 252 -16.92 -2.15 -9.77
CA ARG A 252 -16.47 -3.26 -8.93
C ARG A 252 -17.37 -3.44 -7.71
N TYR A 253 -17.72 -2.35 -7.04
CA TYR A 253 -18.66 -2.39 -5.92
C TYR A 253 -20.00 -3.02 -6.31
N SER A 254 -20.52 -2.68 -7.51
CA SER A 254 -21.78 -3.27 -8.00
C SER A 254 -21.65 -4.76 -8.26
N LEU A 255 -20.54 -5.23 -8.84
CA LEU A 255 -20.27 -6.66 -9.04
C LEU A 255 -20.19 -7.42 -7.71
N ILE A 256 -19.49 -6.85 -6.72
CA ILE A 256 -19.37 -7.43 -5.38
C ILE A 256 -20.76 -7.54 -4.73
N ARG A 257 -21.59 -6.49 -4.85
CA ARG A 257 -22.95 -6.48 -4.32
C ARG A 257 -23.82 -7.60 -4.91
N VAL A 258 -23.77 -7.81 -6.22
CA VAL A 258 -24.50 -8.92 -6.88
C VAL A 258 -23.98 -10.26 -6.37
N ARG A 259 -22.68 -10.44 -6.23
CA ARG A 259 -22.07 -11.67 -5.71
C ARG A 259 -22.51 -11.96 -4.26
N ASP A 260 -22.45 -10.95 -3.41
CA ASP A 260 -22.74 -11.09 -1.97
C ASP A 260 -24.24 -11.31 -1.70
N HIS A 261 -25.11 -10.93 -2.64
CA HIS A 261 -26.55 -11.13 -2.59
C HIS A 261 -27.08 -12.05 -3.69
N ALA A 262 -26.22 -12.95 -4.21
CA ALA A 262 -26.54 -13.79 -5.36
C ALA A 262 -27.82 -14.61 -5.17
N GLU A 263 -28.02 -15.20 -3.99
CA GLU A 263 -29.22 -15.96 -3.64
C GLU A 263 -30.49 -15.09 -3.70
N SER A 264 -30.43 -13.88 -3.13
CA SER A 264 -31.57 -12.95 -3.18
C SER A 264 -31.91 -12.50 -4.60
N VAL A 265 -30.88 -12.21 -5.41
CA VAL A 265 -31.07 -11.85 -6.83
C VAL A 265 -31.72 -13.00 -7.58
N ALA A 266 -31.28 -14.23 -7.35
CA ALA A 266 -31.85 -15.41 -7.97
C ALA A 266 -33.32 -15.65 -7.54
N PHE A 267 -33.64 -15.50 -6.25
CA PHE A 267 -35.01 -15.63 -5.77
C PHE A 267 -35.98 -14.61 -6.36
N TYR A 268 -35.50 -13.38 -6.58
CA TYR A 268 -36.33 -12.32 -7.21
C TYR A 268 -36.29 -12.35 -8.74
N SER A 269 -35.52 -13.27 -9.37
CA SER A 269 -35.29 -13.31 -10.82
C SER A 269 -34.85 -11.96 -11.36
N GLY A 270 -33.93 -11.30 -10.61
CA GLY A 270 -33.50 -9.93 -10.85
C GLY A 270 -32.37 -9.78 -11.86
N GLU A 271 -31.96 -10.86 -12.58
CA GLU A 271 -30.78 -10.90 -13.43
C GLU A 271 -30.78 -9.80 -14.52
N GLN A 272 -31.94 -9.57 -15.15
CA GLN A 272 -32.05 -8.56 -16.20
C GLN A 272 -31.86 -7.15 -15.63
N HIS A 273 -32.42 -6.86 -14.46
CA HIS A 273 -32.27 -5.55 -13.82
C HIS A 273 -30.82 -5.28 -13.42
N GLU A 274 -30.14 -6.26 -12.80
CA GLU A 274 -28.73 -6.13 -12.42
C GLU A 274 -27.83 -6.03 -13.67
N HIS A 275 -28.13 -6.80 -14.73
CA HIS A 275 -27.43 -6.70 -16.01
C HIS A 275 -27.50 -5.29 -16.58
N ASP A 276 -28.69 -4.69 -16.63
CA ASP A 276 -28.88 -3.36 -17.22
C ASP A 276 -28.15 -2.28 -16.40
N GLN A 277 -28.20 -2.36 -15.07
CA GLN A 277 -27.43 -1.47 -14.21
C GLN A 277 -25.91 -1.59 -14.42
N LEU A 278 -25.42 -2.84 -14.48
CA LEU A 278 -23.99 -3.11 -14.73
C LEU A 278 -23.58 -2.62 -16.12
N ALA A 279 -24.41 -2.85 -17.14
CA ALA A 279 -24.16 -2.40 -18.50
C ALA A 279 -24.07 -0.87 -18.59
N ASP A 280 -24.94 -0.14 -17.91
CA ASP A 280 -24.92 1.33 -17.92
C ASP A 280 -23.70 1.90 -17.21
N ARG A 281 -23.30 1.31 -16.07
CA ARG A 281 -22.04 1.68 -15.40
C ARG A 281 -20.83 1.39 -16.27
N PHE A 282 -20.81 0.24 -16.95
CA PHE A 282 -19.74 -0.12 -17.88
C PHE A 282 -19.67 0.82 -19.09
N LYS A 283 -20.82 1.23 -19.65
CA LYS A 283 -20.87 2.24 -20.73
C LYS A 283 -20.23 3.56 -20.30
N ALA A 284 -20.40 3.97 -19.05
CA ALA A 284 -19.74 5.17 -18.52
C ALA A 284 -18.22 5.03 -18.52
N ILE A 285 -17.69 3.87 -18.11
CA ILE A 285 -16.25 3.54 -18.18
C ILE A 285 -15.76 3.64 -19.62
N ILE A 286 -16.45 3.00 -20.57
CA ILE A 286 -16.07 2.98 -21.99
C ILE A 286 -16.05 4.40 -22.56
N ARG A 287 -17.06 5.22 -22.25
CA ARG A 287 -17.11 6.62 -22.68
C ARG A 287 -15.90 7.42 -22.17
N ASN A 288 -15.54 7.23 -20.92
CA ASN A 288 -14.38 7.90 -20.35
C ASN A 288 -13.04 7.37 -20.91
N ARG A 289 -12.91 6.05 -21.16
CA ARG A 289 -11.74 5.45 -21.83
C ARG A 289 -11.52 6.02 -23.22
N TRP A 290 -12.58 6.31 -23.97
CA TRP A 290 -12.46 6.98 -25.27
C TRP A 290 -11.93 8.41 -25.14
N ARG A 291 -12.31 9.15 -24.08
CA ARG A 291 -11.74 10.48 -23.80
C ARG A 291 -10.25 10.38 -23.50
N ILE A 292 -9.87 9.42 -22.65
CA ILE A 292 -8.46 9.13 -22.33
C ILE A 292 -7.68 8.77 -23.61
N ALA A 293 -8.21 7.86 -24.43
CA ALA A 293 -7.56 7.42 -25.65
C ALA A 293 -7.30 8.58 -26.62
N ARG A 294 -8.30 9.42 -26.88
CA ARG A 294 -8.13 10.60 -27.76
C ARG A 294 -7.06 11.55 -27.24
N GLN A 295 -7.11 11.88 -25.95
CA GLN A 295 -6.14 12.79 -25.34
C GLN A 295 -4.74 12.18 -25.29
N SER A 296 -4.63 10.88 -25.03
CA SER A 296 -3.36 10.15 -25.03
C SER A 296 -2.73 10.11 -26.42
N VAL A 297 -3.53 9.88 -27.48
CA VAL A 297 -3.04 9.91 -28.87
C VAL A 297 -2.53 11.30 -29.24
N CYS A 298 -3.22 12.37 -28.86
CA CYS A 298 -2.74 13.73 -29.09
C CYS A 298 -1.42 14.00 -28.39
N LEU A 299 -1.28 13.57 -27.12
CA LEU A 299 -0.04 13.76 -26.36
C LEU A 299 1.11 12.90 -26.91
N SER A 300 0.83 11.62 -27.23
CA SER A 300 1.84 10.71 -27.79
C SER A 300 2.28 11.19 -29.18
N GLY A 301 1.34 11.58 -30.03
CA GLY A 301 1.65 12.12 -31.36
C GLY A 301 2.52 13.37 -31.30
N PHE A 302 2.20 14.31 -30.39
CA PHE A 302 3.06 15.47 -30.14
C PHE A 302 4.46 15.04 -29.66
N ASN A 303 4.55 14.12 -28.71
CA ASN A 303 5.82 13.64 -28.18
C ASN A 303 6.66 12.95 -29.25
N ASP A 304 6.04 12.12 -30.10
CA ASP A 304 6.73 11.40 -31.16
C ASP A 304 7.21 12.36 -32.26
N MET A 305 6.36 13.29 -32.70
CA MET A 305 6.73 14.33 -33.67
C MET A 305 7.87 15.18 -33.14
N PHE A 306 7.79 15.59 -31.87
CA PHE A 306 8.84 16.37 -31.21
C PHE A 306 10.14 15.57 -31.12
N THR A 307 10.10 14.34 -30.60
CA THR A 307 11.30 13.52 -30.36
C THR A 307 12.01 13.14 -31.66
N ASN A 308 11.25 12.81 -32.70
CA ASN A 308 11.83 12.39 -33.98
C ASN A 308 12.21 13.56 -34.87
N GLY A 309 11.39 14.62 -34.89
CA GLY A 309 11.68 15.83 -35.68
C GLY A 309 12.97 16.54 -35.23
N ILE A 310 13.17 16.63 -33.92
CA ILE A 310 14.33 17.32 -33.36
C ILE A 310 15.66 16.58 -33.62
N LYS A 311 15.66 15.26 -33.90
CA LYS A 311 16.88 14.49 -34.22
C LYS A 311 17.57 14.97 -35.48
N LEU A 312 16.86 15.55 -36.45
CA LEU A 312 17.42 16.11 -37.67
C LEU A 312 18.12 17.46 -37.44
N PHE A 313 17.76 18.14 -36.37
CA PHE A 313 18.18 19.49 -36.11
C PHE A 313 19.73 19.65 -35.96
N PRO A 314 20.43 18.81 -35.15
CA PRO A 314 21.88 18.86 -35.05
C PRO A 314 22.58 18.61 -36.39
N ILE A 315 22.01 17.77 -37.26
CA ILE A 315 22.57 17.48 -38.58
C ILE A 315 22.45 18.70 -39.45
N ILE A 316 21.27 19.32 -39.54
CA ILE A 316 21.03 20.52 -40.36
C ILE A 316 21.92 21.67 -39.90
N LEU A 317 22.08 21.88 -38.58
CA LEU A 317 22.89 22.97 -38.04
C LEU A 317 24.41 22.78 -38.30
N GLN A 318 24.89 21.54 -38.35
CA GLN A 318 26.31 21.25 -38.57
C GLN A 318 26.66 20.97 -40.03
N ALA A 319 25.70 20.77 -40.92
CA ALA A 319 25.92 20.51 -42.34
C ALA A 319 26.81 21.59 -43.03
N PRO A 320 26.61 22.91 -42.83
CA PRO A 320 27.48 23.93 -43.44
C PRO A 320 28.96 23.78 -43.03
N ARG A 321 29.24 23.43 -41.78
CA ARG A 321 30.60 23.22 -41.27
C ARG A 321 31.23 21.94 -41.84
N LEU A 322 30.43 20.89 -42.07
CA LEU A 322 30.89 19.67 -42.74
C LEU A 322 31.27 19.96 -44.19
N PHE A 323 30.40 20.66 -44.93
CA PHE A 323 30.66 21.01 -46.33
C PHE A 323 31.82 21.99 -46.49
N ALA A 324 32.08 22.83 -45.47
CA ALA A 324 33.26 23.66 -45.40
C ALA A 324 34.54 22.91 -44.97
N GLY A 325 34.50 21.61 -44.73
CA GLY A 325 35.64 20.79 -44.31
C GLY A 325 36.13 21.05 -42.87
N GLN A 326 35.37 21.79 -42.05
CA GLN A 326 35.78 22.15 -40.69
C GLN A 326 35.60 21.02 -39.68
N ILE A 327 34.69 20.09 -39.93
CA ILE A 327 34.35 18.95 -39.08
C ILE A 327 34.21 17.67 -39.91
N LYS A 328 34.35 16.49 -39.26
CA LYS A 328 34.16 15.19 -39.88
C LYS A 328 32.75 14.64 -39.62
N ILE A 329 32.38 13.57 -40.33
CA ILE A 329 31.08 12.87 -40.14
C ILE A 329 30.93 12.35 -38.70
N GLY A 330 32.03 11.89 -38.08
CA GLY A 330 32.03 11.44 -36.69
C GLY A 330 31.68 12.55 -35.70
N ASP A 331 32.03 13.80 -35.95
CA ASP A 331 31.63 14.94 -35.10
C ASP A 331 30.13 15.17 -35.17
N ILE A 332 29.51 15.02 -36.33
CA ILE A 332 28.05 15.11 -36.49
C ILE A 332 27.37 13.97 -35.71
N GLN A 333 27.87 12.75 -35.90
CA GLN A 333 27.30 11.57 -35.21
C GLN A 333 27.41 11.70 -33.68
N GLN A 334 28.55 12.17 -33.18
CA GLN A 334 28.72 12.42 -31.74
C GLN A 334 27.77 13.51 -31.25
N THR A 335 27.59 14.59 -32.03
CA THR A 335 26.65 15.67 -31.70
C THR A 335 25.22 15.18 -31.66
N VAL A 336 24.78 14.36 -32.63
CA VAL A 336 23.42 13.78 -32.67
C VAL A 336 23.17 12.89 -31.45
N GLN A 337 24.13 12.03 -31.11
CA GLN A 337 24.01 11.17 -29.93
C GLN A 337 23.96 11.98 -28.62
N ALA A 338 24.88 12.93 -28.45
CA ALA A 338 24.94 13.79 -27.27
C ALA A 338 23.66 14.65 -27.12
N PHE A 339 23.16 15.18 -28.22
CA PHE A 339 21.91 15.93 -28.26
C PHE A 339 20.71 15.07 -27.84
N ALA A 340 20.61 13.85 -28.40
CA ALA A 340 19.52 12.93 -28.03
C ALA A 340 19.56 12.52 -26.55
N ARG A 341 20.75 12.29 -25.99
CA ARG A 341 20.93 11.98 -24.57
C ARG A 341 20.54 13.15 -23.69
N LEU A 342 20.97 14.36 -24.00
CA LEU A 342 20.61 15.58 -23.28
C LEU A 342 19.10 15.82 -23.34
N GLN A 343 18.49 15.71 -24.52
CA GLN A 343 17.04 15.83 -24.70
C GLN A 343 16.25 14.83 -23.85
N ASN A 344 16.65 13.55 -23.86
CA ASN A 344 15.98 12.52 -23.08
C ASN A 344 16.11 12.78 -21.57
N ALA A 345 17.28 13.18 -21.10
CA ALA A 345 17.51 13.54 -19.71
C ALA A 345 16.61 14.71 -19.26
N LEU A 346 16.55 15.78 -20.04
CA LEU A 346 15.69 16.93 -19.74
C LEU A 346 14.20 16.60 -19.82
N SER A 347 13.81 15.66 -20.70
CA SER A 347 12.42 15.22 -20.87
C SER A 347 11.93 14.37 -19.71
N PHE A 348 12.80 13.84 -18.85
CA PHE A 348 12.44 13.08 -17.68
C PHE A 348 11.41 13.79 -16.79
N PHE A 349 11.64 15.03 -16.44
CA PHE A 349 10.74 15.81 -15.57
C PHE A 349 9.34 15.96 -16.16
N ARG A 350 9.25 16.10 -17.48
CA ARG A 350 7.96 16.17 -18.19
C ARG A 350 7.18 14.86 -18.12
N LEU A 351 7.86 13.74 -18.37
CA LEU A 351 7.22 12.41 -18.39
C LEU A 351 6.84 11.94 -16.98
N PHE A 352 7.60 12.38 -15.98
CA PHE A 352 7.44 11.98 -14.59
C PHE A 352 6.35 12.74 -13.82
N TYR A 353 5.91 13.90 -14.30
CA TYR A 353 4.93 14.73 -13.59
C TYR A 353 3.65 13.97 -13.22
N ASN A 354 3.07 13.22 -14.15
CA ASN A 354 1.86 12.44 -13.92
C ASN A 354 2.10 11.31 -12.90
N LYS A 355 3.23 10.62 -12.98
CA LYS A 355 3.63 9.59 -12.03
C LYS A 355 3.84 10.17 -10.63
N PHE A 356 4.41 11.37 -10.53
CA PHE A 356 4.63 12.06 -9.26
C PHE A 356 3.32 12.39 -8.54
N THR A 357 2.29 12.81 -9.27
CA THR A 357 0.97 13.09 -8.67
C THR A 357 0.36 11.82 -8.04
N ALA A 358 0.42 10.69 -8.76
CA ALA A 358 -0.04 9.40 -8.24
C ALA A 358 0.79 8.93 -7.03
N TYR A 359 2.10 9.09 -7.10
CA TYR A 359 3.03 8.78 -6.02
C TYR A 359 2.71 9.57 -4.75
N ARG A 360 2.48 10.89 -4.88
CA ARG A 360 2.12 11.74 -3.75
C ARG A 360 0.82 11.30 -3.09
N ALA A 361 -0.20 10.95 -3.88
CA ALA A 361 -1.46 10.46 -3.35
C ALA A 361 -1.29 9.15 -2.55
N ARG A 362 -0.45 8.21 -3.03
CA ARG A 362 -0.12 6.97 -2.32
C ARG A 362 0.62 7.26 -1.01
N LEU A 363 1.59 8.18 -1.04
CA LEU A 363 2.31 8.61 0.17
C LEU A 363 1.35 9.18 1.22
N GLU A 364 0.45 10.09 0.83
CA GLU A 364 -0.55 10.67 1.74
C GLU A 364 -1.49 9.59 2.32
N ARG A 365 -1.90 8.61 1.53
CA ARG A 365 -2.74 7.49 2.00
C ARG A 365 -2.02 6.61 3.01
N LEU A 366 -0.78 6.22 2.74
CA LEU A 366 0.03 5.42 3.65
C LEU A 366 0.34 6.16 4.95
N TYR A 367 0.71 7.44 4.84
CA TYR A 367 0.98 8.29 5.99
C TYR A 367 -0.28 8.49 6.85
N GLY A 368 -1.42 8.80 6.23
CA GLY A 368 -2.70 8.94 6.92
C GLY A 368 -3.15 7.65 7.62
N PHE A 369 -2.91 6.49 7.00
CA PHE A 369 -3.16 5.20 7.64
C PHE A 369 -2.27 5.00 8.89
N LEU A 370 -0.97 5.24 8.78
CA LEU A 370 -0.04 5.10 9.90
C LEU A 370 -0.37 6.06 11.05
N LEU A 371 -0.71 7.31 10.76
CA LEU A 371 -1.17 8.27 11.78
C LEU A 371 -2.44 7.78 12.46
N SER A 372 -3.40 7.27 11.70
CA SER A 372 -4.66 6.79 12.26
C SER A 372 -4.47 5.61 13.22
N THR A 373 -3.38 4.84 13.07
CA THR A 373 -3.03 3.77 14.02
C THR A 373 -2.28 4.28 15.27
N GLU A 374 -1.68 5.47 15.22
CA GLU A 374 -0.97 6.09 16.36
C GLU A 374 -1.88 6.99 17.21
N GLU A 375 -2.97 7.51 16.65
CA GLU A 375 -3.90 8.34 17.38
C GLU A 375 -4.52 7.59 18.55
N GLN A 376 -3.97 7.81 19.75
CA GLN A 376 -4.62 7.38 20.99
C GLN A 376 -5.92 8.13 21.16
N HIS A 377 -7.01 7.40 21.32
CA HIS A 377 -8.30 8.03 21.59
C HIS A 377 -8.30 8.61 23.00
N SER A 378 -8.50 9.91 23.08
CA SER A 378 -8.87 10.63 24.30
C SER A 378 -10.34 10.38 24.68
N ALA A 379 -10.96 9.29 24.18
CA ALA A 379 -12.30 8.94 24.64
C ALA A 379 -12.23 8.62 26.14
N GLN A 380 -13.16 9.22 26.89
CA GLN A 380 -13.27 8.97 28.31
C GLN A 380 -13.40 7.46 28.54
N GLN A 381 -12.39 6.85 29.14
CA GLN A 381 -12.43 5.45 29.51
C GLN A 381 -13.03 5.33 30.92
N PRO A 382 -13.78 4.26 31.21
CA PRO A 382 -14.26 4.00 32.56
C PRO A 382 -13.05 3.75 33.46
N ASP A 383 -13.23 3.97 34.73
CA ASP A 383 -12.25 3.58 35.75
C ASP A 383 -12.31 2.03 35.85
N ILE A 384 -11.39 1.36 35.15
CA ILE A 384 -11.34 -0.10 35.10
C ILE A 384 -10.41 -0.59 36.20
N THR A 385 -10.97 -1.30 37.17
CA THR A 385 -10.20 -2.02 38.19
C THR A 385 -10.19 -3.50 37.87
N GLU A 386 -9.02 -4.08 37.67
CA GLU A 386 -8.89 -5.53 37.48
C GLU A 386 -9.00 -6.23 38.83
N VAL A 387 -9.99 -7.10 38.96
CA VAL A 387 -10.25 -7.98 40.11
C VAL A 387 -10.15 -9.45 39.70
N SER A 388 -9.96 -10.35 40.64
CA SER A 388 -9.69 -11.74 40.28
C SER A 388 -10.91 -12.49 39.76
N ASP A 389 -12.09 -12.37 40.35
CA ASP A 389 -13.17 -13.31 40.10
C ASP A 389 -14.58 -12.69 39.98
N ASP A 390 -14.78 -11.44 40.40
CA ASP A 390 -16.06 -10.75 40.37
C ASP A 390 -16.18 -9.76 39.21
N LEU A 391 -17.41 -9.43 38.82
CA LEU A 391 -17.73 -8.41 37.84
C LEU A 391 -18.71 -7.40 38.40
N SER A 392 -18.31 -6.14 38.52
CA SER A 392 -19.23 -5.07 38.99
C SER A 392 -19.19 -3.86 38.07
N LEU A 393 -20.36 -3.25 37.91
CA LEU A 393 -20.62 -2.02 37.18
C LEU A 393 -21.27 -1.03 38.13
N GLU A 394 -20.68 0.15 38.31
CA GLU A 394 -21.24 1.21 39.16
C GLU A 394 -21.47 2.47 38.29
N ASN A 395 -22.75 2.80 38.14
CA ASN A 395 -23.21 3.98 37.38
C ASN A 395 -22.56 4.11 36.00
N VAL A 396 -22.49 2.99 35.26
CA VAL A 396 -21.87 2.96 33.94
C VAL A 396 -22.77 3.64 32.91
N ALA A 397 -22.17 4.55 32.12
CA ALA A 397 -22.80 5.15 30.95
C ALA A 397 -21.93 4.97 29.71
N LEU A 398 -22.58 4.67 28.58
CA LEU A 398 -21.95 4.51 27.27
C LEU A 398 -22.32 5.67 26.37
N PHE A 399 -21.34 6.15 25.60
CA PHE A 399 -21.53 7.24 24.65
C PHE A 399 -21.57 6.72 23.21
N ARG A 400 -22.31 7.41 22.35
CA ARG A 400 -22.27 7.24 20.90
C ARG A 400 -21.07 8.00 20.30
N HIS A 401 -20.80 7.77 19.02
CA HIS A 401 -19.73 8.47 18.26
C HIS A 401 -19.90 10.00 18.22
N ASN A 402 -21.10 10.52 18.42
CA ASN A 402 -21.42 11.96 18.47
C ASN A 402 -21.38 12.54 19.90
N GLY A 403 -20.99 11.76 20.91
CA GLY A 403 -20.95 12.17 22.31
C GLY A 403 -22.27 12.08 23.05
N GLU A 404 -23.35 11.68 22.38
CA GLU A 404 -24.65 11.46 23.04
C GLU A 404 -24.62 10.18 23.90
N ILE A 405 -25.41 10.20 24.97
CA ILE A 405 -25.55 9.03 25.84
C ILE A 405 -26.35 7.94 25.11
N LEU A 406 -25.75 6.76 24.98
CA LEU A 406 -26.41 5.57 24.46
C LEU A 406 -27.13 4.81 25.58
N LEU A 407 -26.47 4.64 26.71
CA LEU A 407 -26.97 3.97 27.91
C LEU A 407 -26.43 4.71 29.14
N SER A 408 -27.20 4.76 30.24
CA SER A 408 -26.74 5.33 31.51
C SER A 408 -27.33 4.64 32.71
N GLY A 409 -26.70 4.82 33.88
CA GLY A 409 -27.18 4.33 35.14
C GLY A 409 -27.13 2.81 35.29
N ILE A 410 -26.24 2.13 34.59
CA ILE A 410 -26.11 0.69 34.65
C ILE A 410 -25.36 0.30 35.92
N ASN A 411 -26.04 -0.46 36.78
CA ASN A 411 -25.48 -1.02 38.00
C ASN A 411 -25.69 -2.53 37.98
N VAL A 412 -24.61 -3.29 38.05
CA VAL A 412 -24.60 -4.76 38.05
C VAL A 412 -23.52 -5.22 39.00
N ASN A 413 -23.81 -6.24 39.80
CA ASN A 413 -22.82 -6.87 40.66
C ASN A 413 -23.01 -8.40 40.58
N LEU A 414 -22.01 -9.08 40.03
CA LEU A 414 -22.01 -10.52 39.80
C LEU A 414 -20.76 -11.13 40.42
N LYS A 415 -20.97 -12.20 41.15
CA LYS A 415 -19.90 -13.02 41.73
C LYS A 415 -19.59 -14.22 40.83
N SER A 416 -18.46 -14.84 41.09
CA SER A 416 -18.11 -16.12 40.46
C SER A 416 -19.29 -17.11 40.53
N GLY A 417 -19.64 -17.68 39.36
CA GLY A 417 -20.74 -18.60 39.18
C GLY A 417 -22.13 -17.97 38.91
N ASP A 418 -22.29 -16.66 39.09
CA ASP A 418 -23.54 -15.96 38.81
C ASP A 418 -23.88 -15.91 37.31
N SER A 419 -25.16 -15.85 36.98
CA SER A 419 -25.59 -15.69 35.58
C SER A 419 -26.68 -14.62 35.42
N LEU A 420 -26.51 -13.74 34.43
CA LEU A 420 -27.37 -12.59 34.16
C LEU A 420 -27.89 -12.61 32.71
N LEU A 421 -29.20 -12.46 32.56
CA LEU A 421 -29.85 -12.28 31.27
C LEU A 421 -30.16 -10.79 31.02
N ILE A 422 -29.60 -10.21 29.94
CA ILE A 422 -29.86 -8.83 29.52
C ILE A 422 -30.98 -8.82 28.48
N ARG A 423 -32.08 -8.14 28.79
CA ARG A 423 -33.25 -7.96 27.91
C ARG A 423 -33.42 -6.49 27.50
N GLY A 424 -34.23 -6.27 26.48
CA GLY A 424 -34.60 -4.92 26.02
C GLY A 424 -34.91 -4.88 24.52
N PRO A 425 -35.45 -3.77 24.00
CA PRO A 425 -35.76 -3.61 22.59
C PRO A 425 -34.54 -3.78 21.68
N SER A 426 -34.77 -4.12 20.40
CA SER A 426 -33.69 -4.13 19.42
C SER A 426 -33.12 -2.72 19.25
N GLY A 427 -31.80 -2.59 19.16
CA GLY A 427 -31.13 -1.29 18.98
C GLY A 427 -30.91 -0.47 20.24
N CYS A 428 -31.39 -0.88 21.42
CA CYS A 428 -31.22 -0.15 22.69
C CYS A 428 -29.79 -0.15 23.25
N GLY A 429 -28.83 -0.85 22.63
CA GLY A 429 -27.42 -0.81 23.04
C GLY A 429 -26.92 -2.03 23.83
N LYS A 430 -27.67 -3.14 23.90
CA LYS A 430 -27.28 -4.39 24.61
C LYS A 430 -25.90 -4.90 24.17
N THR A 431 -25.73 -5.10 22.86
CA THR A 431 -24.44 -5.52 22.28
C THR A 431 -23.32 -4.51 22.55
N SER A 432 -23.63 -3.19 22.59
CA SER A 432 -22.66 -2.15 22.93
C SER A 432 -22.19 -2.27 24.37
N LEU A 433 -23.08 -2.65 25.29
CA LEU A 433 -22.72 -2.91 26.68
C LEU A 433 -21.77 -4.10 26.80
N LEU A 434 -22.06 -5.22 26.14
CA LEU A 434 -21.14 -6.37 26.16
C LEU A 434 -19.79 -6.03 25.52
N ARG A 435 -19.78 -5.24 24.44
CA ARG A 435 -18.53 -4.75 23.85
C ARG A 435 -17.75 -3.85 24.81
N ALA A 436 -18.42 -3.01 25.58
CA ALA A 436 -17.76 -2.19 26.59
C ALA A 436 -17.15 -3.06 27.70
N LEU A 437 -17.87 -4.04 28.19
CA LEU A 437 -17.36 -5.03 29.15
C LEU A 437 -16.15 -5.81 28.60
N ALA A 438 -16.16 -6.16 27.34
CA ALA A 438 -15.03 -6.79 26.65
C ALA A 438 -13.88 -5.81 26.35
N GLY A 439 -14.00 -4.50 26.67
CA GLY A 439 -12.99 -3.49 26.35
C GLY A 439 -12.88 -3.15 24.86
N LEU A 440 -13.96 -3.36 24.11
CA LEU A 440 -14.02 -3.16 22.66
C LEU A 440 -14.81 -1.91 22.25
N TRP A 441 -15.41 -1.17 23.20
CA TRP A 441 -16.22 0.04 22.88
C TRP A 441 -15.33 1.26 22.69
N PRO A 442 -15.25 1.85 21.49
CA PRO A 442 -14.26 2.89 21.19
C PRO A 442 -14.76 4.33 21.45
N PHE A 443 -16.08 4.54 21.71
CA PHE A 443 -16.69 5.87 21.75
C PHE A 443 -16.77 6.50 23.14
N GLY A 444 -16.24 5.81 24.13
CA GLY A 444 -16.21 6.30 25.52
C GLY A 444 -17.24 5.60 26.40
N CYS A 445 -16.85 5.50 27.67
CA CYS A 445 -17.61 4.95 28.74
C CYS A 445 -17.27 5.72 30.01
N SER A 446 -18.23 5.96 30.89
CA SER A 446 -18.00 6.56 32.21
C SER A 446 -18.53 5.64 33.29
N GLY A 447 -18.17 5.91 34.55
CA GLY A 447 -18.49 5.05 35.70
C GLY A 447 -17.32 4.13 36.07
N LYS A 448 -17.55 3.21 37.01
CA LYS A 448 -16.54 2.24 37.45
C LYS A 448 -16.87 0.86 36.93
N VAL A 449 -15.86 0.15 36.45
CA VAL A 449 -15.96 -1.24 35.98
C VAL A 449 -14.89 -2.05 36.68
N SER A 450 -15.30 -2.96 37.56
CA SER A 450 -14.40 -3.97 38.14
C SER A 450 -14.66 -5.31 37.45
N ARG A 451 -13.59 -5.92 36.88
CA ARG A 451 -13.72 -7.14 36.09
C ARG A 451 -12.42 -7.95 36.09
N PRO A 452 -12.44 -9.24 35.77
CA PRO A 452 -11.24 -10.02 35.53
C PRO A 452 -10.40 -9.44 34.38
N PRO A 453 -9.09 -9.79 34.32
CA PRO A 453 -8.24 -9.45 33.19
C PRO A 453 -8.85 -9.85 31.85
N HIS A 454 -8.56 -9.09 30.80
CA HIS A 454 -9.17 -9.32 29.48
C HIS A 454 -8.98 -10.73 28.93
N GLN A 455 -7.87 -11.39 29.25
CA GLN A 455 -7.57 -12.76 28.86
C GLN A 455 -8.55 -13.80 29.44
N ASP A 456 -9.18 -13.48 30.59
CA ASP A 456 -10.13 -14.34 31.29
C ASP A 456 -11.60 -14.05 30.89
N ILE A 457 -11.82 -13.20 29.89
CA ILE A 457 -13.14 -12.83 29.36
C ILE A 457 -13.29 -13.35 27.95
N LEU A 458 -14.29 -14.21 27.72
CA LEU A 458 -14.63 -14.71 26.38
C LEU A 458 -15.92 -14.08 25.87
N PHE A 459 -15.87 -13.50 24.67
CA PHE A 459 -17.03 -12.96 23.99
C PHE A 459 -17.49 -13.91 22.88
N LEU A 460 -18.70 -14.38 22.94
CA LEU A 460 -19.36 -15.24 21.94
C LEU A 460 -20.36 -14.38 21.14
N PRO A 461 -20.00 -13.95 19.91
CA PRO A 461 -20.87 -13.14 19.08
C PRO A 461 -21.98 -13.98 18.42
N GLN A 462 -23.01 -13.32 17.93
CA GLN A 462 -24.10 -13.92 17.17
C GLN A 462 -23.60 -14.73 15.95
N ARG A 463 -22.55 -14.23 15.27
CA ARG A 463 -21.87 -14.91 14.16
C ARG A 463 -20.40 -15.14 14.55
N PRO A 464 -20.05 -16.33 15.01
CA PRO A 464 -18.67 -16.65 15.37
C PRO A 464 -17.73 -16.61 14.16
N TYR A 465 -16.53 -16.09 14.38
CA TYR A 465 -15.45 -16.13 13.41
C TYR A 465 -14.73 -17.47 13.47
N THR A 466 -14.36 -18.01 12.31
CA THR A 466 -13.46 -19.17 12.20
C THR A 466 -12.18 -18.77 11.46
N ALA A 467 -11.04 -19.14 12.05
CA ALA A 467 -9.75 -18.92 11.41
C ALA A 467 -9.63 -19.76 10.13
N GLN A 468 -8.89 -19.26 9.18
CA GLN A 468 -8.53 -20.02 7.97
C GLN A 468 -7.54 -21.13 8.33
N GLY A 469 -7.69 -22.29 7.72
CA GLY A 469 -6.84 -23.46 7.95
C GLY A 469 -7.63 -24.73 8.21
N SER A 470 -7.14 -25.58 9.09
CA SER A 470 -7.84 -26.80 9.50
C SER A 470 -9.04 -26.51 10.41
N LEU A 471 -9.95 -27.49 10.58
CA LEU A 471 -11.04 -27.37 11.54
C LEU A 471 -10.51 -27.21 12.97
N ARG A 472 -9.38 -27.83 13.29
CA ARG A 472 -8.67 -27.65 14.55
C ARG A 472 -8.26 -26.19 14.75
N ASP A 473 -7.69 -25.53 13.71
CA ASP A 473 -7.38 -24.10 13.75
C ASP A 473 -8.61 -23.25 14.01
N ALA A 474 -9.68 -23.58 13.33
CA ALA A 474 -10.95 -22.88 13.48
C ALA A 474 -11.54 -23.03 14.88
N ILE A 475 -11.44 -24.19 15.52
CA ILE A 475 -12.01 -24.46 16.86
C ILE A 475 -11.11 -23.89 17.96
N CYS A 476 -9.79 -24.11 17.92
CA CYS A 476 -8.86 -23.70 18.97
C CYS A 476 -8.47 -22.23 18.95
N TYR A 477 -8.92 -21.46 17.94
CA TYR A 477 -8.62 -20.02 17.84
C TYR A 477 -9.07 -19.27 19.12
N PRO A 478 -8.26 -18.36 19.70
CA PRO A 478 -6.96 -17.84 19.20
C PRO A 478 -5.73 -18.61 19.71
N ASP A 479 -5.89 -19.76 20.32
CA ASP A 479 -4.78 -20.51 20.91
C ASP A 479 -3.81 -21.03 19.83
N ILE A 480 -2.51 -20.88 20.10
CA ILE A 480 -1.44 -21.34 19.23
C ILE A 480 -1.15 -22.83 19.47
N ASP A 481 -1.24 -23.27 20.72
CA ASP A 481 -1.08 -24.69 21.10
C ASP A 481 -2.41 -25.45 20.91
N LYS A 482 -2.55 -26.03 19.73
CA LYS A 482 -3.79 -26.73 19.29
C LYS A 482 -3.94 -28.13 19.86
N GLN A 483 -3.09 -28.54 20.77
CA GLN A 483 -3.10 -29.87 21.38
C GLN A 483 -3.88 -29.86 22.71
N HIS A 484 -5.17 -29.60 22.62
CA HIS A 484 -6.06 -29.75 23.77
C HIS A 484 -6.46 -31.22 23.90
N PRO A 485 -6.09 -31.92 24.97
CA PRO A 485 -6.49 -33.33 25.17
C PRO A 485 -7.99 -33.47 25.27
N GLU A 486 -8.70 -32.44 25.72
CA GLU A 486 -10.17 -32.42 25.92
C GLU A 486 -10.95 -32.02 24.67
N LEU A 487 -10.27 -31.70 23.53
CA LEU A 487 -10.93 -31.18 22.32
C LEU A 487 -12.03 -32.14 21.80
N ILE A 488 -11.73 -33.43 21.71
CA ILE A 488 -12.69 -34.42 21.21
C ILE A 488 -13.87 -34.56 22.13
N GLU A 489 -13.63 -34.55 23.45
CA GLU A 489 -14.69 -34.59 24.46
C GLU A 489 -15.59 -33.35 24.36
N ALA A 490 -15.01 -32.17 24.28
CA ALA A 490 -15.74 -30.92 24.13
C ALA A 490 -16.59 -30.90 22.85
N MET A 491 -16.04 -31.38 21.73
CA MET A 491 -16.78 -31.52 20.47
C MET A 491 -17.95 -32.47 20.58
N ASN A 492 -17.75 -33.63 21.21
CA ASN A 492 -18.84 -34.61 21.44
C ASN A 492 -19.93 -34.00 22.35
N THR A 493 -19.53 -33.31 23.39
CA THR A 493 -20.44 -32.65 24.35
C THR A 493 -21.29 -31.59 23.64
N CYS A 494 -20.72 -30.85 22.66
CA CYS A 494 -21.42 -29.85 21.83
C CYS A 494 -22.08 -30.45 20.57
N ARG A 495 -22.23 -31.77 20.47
CA ARG A 495 -22.80 -32.48 19.30
C ARG A 495 -22.11 -32.18 17.98
N LEU A 496 -20.78 -32.07 18.00
CA LEU A 496 -19.92 -31.89 16.80
C LEU A 496 -19.02 -33.12 16.57
N GLY A 497 -19.28 -34.26 17.25
CA GLY A 497 -18.45 -35.47 17.17
C GLY A 497 -18.28 -36.03 15.75
N TYR A 498 -19.28 -35.87 14.87
CA TYR A 498 -19.20 -36.29 13.46
C TYR A 498 -18.20 -35.50 12.62
N LEU A 499 -17.63 -34.41 13.14
CA LEU A 499 -16.59 -33.64 12.50
C LEU A 499 -15.17 -34.00 12.97
N VAL A 500 -15.03 -34.91 13.96
CA VAL A 500 -13.72 -35.27 14.53
C VAL A 500 -12.76 -35.81 13.47
N ASP A 501 -13.25 -36.64 12.54
CA ASP A 501 -12.41 -37.17 11.43
C ASP A 501 -11.94 -36.11 10.44
N LYS A 502 -12.48 -34.88 10.53
CA LYS A 502 -12.15 -33.75 9.66
C LYS A 502 -11.30 -32.69 10.35
N LEU A 503 -10.88 -32.91 11.61
CA LEU A 503 -10.19 -31.92 12.43
C LEU A 503 -8.95 -31.33 11.75
N ASP A 504 -8.14 -32.16 11.12
CA ASP A 504 -6.89 -31.71 10.51
C ASP A 504 -7.03 -31.40 9.01
N LYS A 505 -8.25 -31.41 8.47
CA LYS A 505 -8.53 -31.09 7.09
C LYS A 505 -8.59 -29.57 6.89
N PRO A 506 -7.71 -28.98 6.05
CA PRO A 506 -7.79 -27.57 5.68
C PRO A 506 -8.99 -27.32 4.75
N ASP A 507 -9.81 -26.33 5.09
CA ASP A 507 -10.98 -25.96 4.30
C ASP A 507 -11.50 -24.56 4.65
N ASP A 508 -12.50 -24.06 3.89
CA ASP A 508 -13.25 -22.85 4.25
C ASP A 508 -14.39 -23.18 5.21
N TRP A 509 -14.04 -23.39 6.46
CA TRP A 509 -14.97 -23.78 7.52
C TRP A 509 -16.01 -22.70 7.83
N GLN A 510 -15.71 -21.42 7.55
CA GLN A 510 -16.67 -20.32 7.73
C GLN A 510 -17.92 -20.46 6.85
N HIS A 511 -17.75 -20.99 5.64
CA HIS A 511 -18.83 -21.18 4.67
C HIS A 511 -19.39 -22.61 4.65
N LYS A 512 -18.63 -23.59 5.14
CA LYS A 512 -19.06 -25.00 5.16
C LYS A 512 -19.91 -25.38 6.35
N LEU A 513 -19.66 -24.75 7.50
CA LEU A 513 -20.46 -24.99 8.70
C LEU A 513 -21.75 -24.19 8.62
N SER A 514 -22.85 -24.81 8.99
CA SER A 514 -24.13 -24.14 9.17
C SER A 514 -24.03 -23.10 10.31
N PRO A 515 -24.88 -22.07 10.34
CA PRO A 515 -24.90 -21.09 11.43
C PRO A 515 -25.00 -21.72 12.82
N GLY A 516 -25.79 -22.80 12.97
CA GLY A 516 -25.90 -23.54 14.24
C GLY A 516 -24.64 -24.33 14.61
N GLU A 517 -23.90 -24.87 13.61
CA GLU A 517 -22.62 -25.52 13.86
C GLU A 517 -21.55 -24.49 14.26
N LEU A 518 -21.53 -23.32 13.63
CA LEU A 518 -20.65 -22.22 14.01
C LEU A 518 -20.88 -21.79 15.46
N GLN A 519 -22.14 -21.65 15.86
CA GLN A 519 -22.48 -21.34 17.25
C GLN A 519 -22.01 -22.45 18.21
N ARG A 520 -22.19 -23.72 17.87
CA ARG A 520 -21.68 -24.84 18.69
C ARG A 520 -20.14 -24.85 18.78
N VAL A 521 -19.43 -24.49 17.71
CA VAL A 521 -17.96 -24.30 17.75
C VAL A 521 -17.57 -23.22 18.76
N ALA A 522 -18.32 -22.13 18.86
CA ALA A 522 -18.06 -21.10 19.88
C ALA A 522 -18.21 -21.62 21.30
N PHE A 523 -19.18 -22.51 21.55
CA PHE A 523 -19.31 -23.19 22.85
C PHE A 523 -18.16 -24.17 23.12
N VAL A 524 -17.66 -24.89 22.12
CA VAL A 524 -16.45 -25.72 22.27
C VAL A 524 -15.27 -24.84 22.70
N ARG A 525 -15.09 -23.65 22.12
CA ARG A 525 -14.05 -22.71 22.55
C ARG A 525 -14.21 -22.32 24.01
N ALA A 526 -15.42 -22.04 24.47
CA ALA A 526 -15.67 -21.71 25.88
C ALA A 526 -15.27 -22.86 26.83
N LEU A 527 -15.55 -24.11 26.45
CA LEU A 527 -15.16 -25.28 27.24
C LEU A 527 -13.64 -25.49 27.28
N LEU A 528 -12.93 -25.17 26.18
CA LEU A 528 -11.48 -25.33 26.12
C LEU A 528 -10.74 -24.20 26.84
N SER A 529 -11.20 -22.96 26.70
CA SER A 529 -10.54 -21.79 27.30
C SER A 529 -10.84 -21.55 28.76
N GLN A 530 -11.92 -22.14 29.29
CA GLN A 530 -12.37 -22.05 30.69
C GLN A 530 -12.33 -20.61 31.25
N PRO A 531 -12.97 -19.62 30.61
CA PRO A 531 -12.87 -18.21 30.99
C PRO A 531 -13.63 -17.96 32.30
N LYS A 532 -13.21 -16.90 33.03
CA LYS A 532 -13.94 -16.45 34.25
C LYS A 532 -15.22 -15.71 33.91
N VAL A 533 -15.29 -15.05 32.75
CA VAL A 533 -16.50 -14.36 32.29
C VAL A 533 -16.83 -14.77 30.86
N ILE A 534 -18.06 -15.17 30.61
CA ILE A 534 -18.57 -15.49 29.28
C ILE A 534 -19.67 -14.49 28.91
N LEU A 535 -19.42 -13.75 27.83
CA LEU A 535 -20.36 -12.77 27.27
C LEU A 535 -21.01 -13.36 26.02
N LEU A 536 -22.31 -13.65 26.05
CA LEU A 536 -23.07 -14.25 24.95
C LEU A 536 -23.99 -13.21 24.31
N ASP A 537 -23.72 -12.83 23.07
CA ASP A 537 -24.53 -11.90 22.27
C ASP A 537 -25.37 -12.67 21.25
N GLU A 538 -26.57 -13.07 21.65
CA GLU A 538 -27.49 -13.92 20.87
C GLU A 538 -26.80 -15.19 20.32
N ALA A 539 -25.86 -15.74 21.07
CA ALA A 539 -24.94 -16.80 20.61
C ALA A 539 -25.66 -18.17 20.35
N THR A 540 -26.95 -18.27 20.63
CA THR A 540 -27.78 -19.46 20.39
C THR A 540 -28.95 -19.19 19.42
N ALA A 541 -28.99 -18.03 18.76
CA ALA A 541 -30.12 -17.62 17.92
C ALA A 541 -30.39 -18.57 16.73
N ALA A 542 -29.35 -19.25 16.22
CA ALA A 542 -29.47 -20.22 15.12
C ALA A 542 -29.69 -21.66 15.59
N LEU A 543 -29.89 -21.90 16.89
CA LEU A 543 -30.11 -23.22 17.46
C LEU A 543 -31.58 -23.44 17.76
N ASP A 544 -31.97 -24.71 17.77
CA ASP A 544 -33.25 -25.15 18.31
C ASP A 544 -33.23 -25.10 19.85
N GLU A 545 -34.40 -24.94 20.48
CA GLU A 545 -34.53 -24.82 21.94
C GLU A 545 -33.91 -25.99 22.72
N PRO A 546 -34.09 -27.28 22.32
CA PRO A 546 -33.45 -28.40 23.00
C PRO A 546 -31.92 -28.34 22.97
N THR A 547 -31.31 -27.91 21.85
CA THR A 547 -29.85 -27.77 21.74
C THR A 547 -29.36 -26.56 22.54
N GLU A 548 -30.06 -25.42 22.51
CA GLU A 548 -29.80 -24.27 23.36
C GLU A 548 -29.81 -24.67 24.86
N ALA A 549 -30.86 -25.33 25.31
CA ALA A 549 -30.98 -25.79 26.70
C ALA A 549 -29.85 -26.74 27.11
N MET A 550 -29.44 -27.61 26.20
CA MET A 550 -28.33 -28.54 26.43
C MET A 550 -27.01 -27.78 26.60
N LEU A 551 -26.71 -26.84 25.74
CA LEU A 551 -25.45 -26.07 25.79
C LEU A 551 -25.36 -25.20 27.05
N TYR A 552 -26.43 -24.54 27.48
CA TYR A 552 -26.43 -23.78 28.74
C TYR A 552 -26.24 -24.69 29.97
N ARG A 553 -26.85 -25.90 30.00
CA ARG A 553 -26.58 -26.88 31.06
C ARG A 553 -25.11 -27.30 31.06
N VAL A 554 -24.54 -27.57 29.90
CA VAL A 554 -23.13 -27.95 29.76
C VAL A 554 -22.23 -26.84 30.29
N LEU A 555 -22.47 -25.55 29.93
CA LEU A 555 -21.69 -24.43 30.46
C LEU A 555 -21.75 -24.39 31.98
N LYS A 556 -22.94 -24.42 32.58
CA LYS A 556 -23.10 -24.38 34.05
C LYS A 556 -22.48 -25.60 34.77
N GLN A 557 -22.47 -26.77 34.12
CA GLN A 557 -21.88 -27.98 34.71
C GLN A 557 -20.36 -28.05 34.59
N LYS A 558 -19.82 -27.65 33.43
CA LYS A 558 -18.38 -27.73 33.15
C LYS A 558 -17.60 -26.48 33.61
N LEU A 559 -18.28 -25.34 33.74
CA LEU A 559 -17.71 -24.05 34.11
C LEU A 559 -18.52 -23.42 35.28
N PRO A 560 -18.59 -24.06 36.45
CA PRO A 560 -19.47 -23.65 37.56
C PRO A 560 -19.04 -22.29 38.16
N ASP A 561 -17.76 -21.94 38.06
CA ASP A 561 -17.21 -20.70 38.60
C ASP A 561 -17.23 -19.53 37.61
N SER A 562 -17.65 -19.75 36.36
CA SER A 562 -17.71 -18.70 35.34
C SER A 562 -18.95 -17.82 35.50
N ILE A 563 -18.77 -16.50 35.40
CA ILE A 563 -19.86 -15.55 35.29
C ILE A 563 -20.42 -15.61 33.86
N ILE A 564 -21.73 -15.83 33.70
CA ILE A 564 -22.39 -15.93 32.40
C ILE A 564 -23.30 -14.73 32.19
N ILE A 565 -23.01 -13.90 31.19
CA ILE A 565 -23.88 -12.77 30.80
C ILE A 565 -24.39 -13.01 29.39
N SER A 566 -25.71 -13.15 29.25
CA SER A 566 -26.34 -13.44 27.96
C SER A 566 -27.26 -12.32 27.51
N ILE A 567 -27.26 -12.03 26.20
CA ILE A 567 -28.33 -11.30 25.54
C ILE A 567 -29.19 -12.30 24.79
N GLY A 568 -30.49 -12.29 25.02
CA GLY A 568 -31.43 -13.18 24.34
C GLY A 568 -32.87 -12.70 24.44
N HIS A 569 -33.68 -13.15 23.47
CA HIS A 569 -35.11 -12.79 23.40
C HIS A 569 -36.04 -13.95 23.78
N ARG A 570 -35.53 -15.17 23.85
CA ARG A 570 -36.34 -16.36 24.17
C ARG A 570 -36.62 -16.47 25.67
N SER A 571 -37.84 -16.78 26.02
CA SER A 571 -38.23 -17.03 27.42
C SER A 571 -37.59 -18.31 28.00
N THR A 572 -37.19 -19.24 27.15
CA THR A 572 -36.48 -20.46 27.56
C THR A 572 -35.16 -20.19 28.27
N LEU A 573 -34.56 -19.02 28.08
CA LEU A 573 -33.32 -18.63 28.73
C LEU A 573 -33.47 -18.28 30.21
N ASP A 574 -34.67 -17.93 30.67
CA ASP A 574 -34.90 -17.55 32.07
C ASP A 574 -34.51 -18.66 33.06
N GLN A 575 -34.72 -19.91 32.70
CA GLN A 575 -34.40 -21.05 33.56
C GLN A 575 -32.88 -21.30 33.75
N PHE A 576 -32.03 -20.62 32.93
CA PHE A 576 -30.58 -20.78 32.95
C PHE A 576 -29.85 -19.56 33.56
N HIS A 577 -30.60 -18.54 34.01
CA HIS A 577 -30.02 -17.32 34.57
C HIS A 577 -30.61 -17.05 35.95
N ASP A 578 -29.74 -16.64 36.88
CA ASP A 578 -30.12 -16.38 38.27
C ASP A 578 -30.80 -15.00 38.40
N GLY A 579 -30.58 -14.11 37.44
CA GLY A 579 -31.21 -12.79 37.38
C GLY A 579 -31.43 -12.30 35.94
N SER A 580 -32.36 -11.36 35.78
CA SER A 580 -32.56 -10.66 34.52
C SER A 580 -32.58 -9.15 34.72
N THR A 581 -31.98 -8.41 33.79
CA THR A 581 -32.03 -6.95 33.79
C THR A 581 -32.58 -6.44 32.46
N HIS A 582 -33.39 -5.38 32.52
CA HIS A 582 -33.89 -4.70 31.33
C HIS A 582 -33.05 -3.46 31.03
N VAL A 583 -32.40 -3.46 29.88
CA VAL A 583 -31.67 -2.31 29.35
C VAL A 583 -32.57 -1.58 28.36
N GLY A 584 -32.91 -0.34 28.65
CA GLY A 584 -33.77 0.49 27.82
C GLY A 584 -34.93 1.09 28.56
N ASN A 585 -34.73 2.21 29.20
CA ASN A 585 -35.69 3.30 29.39
C ASN A 585 -34.89 4.63 29.49
N ILE A 586 -34.25 4.99 28.40
CA ILE A 586 -34.01 6.40 28.13
C ILE A 586 -34.87 6.66 26.89
N ASP A 587 -35.84 7.56 27.05
CA ASP A 587 -36.76 7.96 25.99
C ASP A 587 -36.00 8.21 24.70
N CYS A 588 -36.25 7.37 23.69
CA CYS A 588 -35.92 7.65 22.31
C CYS A 588 -36.90 8.73 21.85
N ASN A 589 -36.62 9.99 22.17
CA ASN A 589 -37.19 11.17 21.51
C ASN A 589 -36.24 11.67 20.44
#